data_e00205b47037af4dbfbfd5584ce2d9c9
#
_entry.id   e00205b47037af4dbfbfd5584ce2d9c9
#
_cell.length_a   1.000
_cell.length_b   1.000
_cell.length_c   1.000
_cell.angle_alpha   90.00
_cell.angle_beta   90.00
_cell.angle_gamma   90.00
#
_symmetry.space_group_name_H-M   'P 1'
#
loop_
_entity.id
_entity.type
_entity.pdbx_description
1 polymer ?
#
loop_
_entity_poly.entity_id
_entity_poly.type
_entity_poly.pdbx_seq_one_letter_code
_entity_poly.pdbx_strand_id
1 'polypeptide(L)'
;TNSKTQSVRPMLYLIISLVVLGIISALLGILSHRNGPESPIQEGVSCNTCNGDNAKCEQECLMEASVKEIEYFDDEELDRFRGRESHDYTPQEVEEFSEVLYTMHPEEVAAWNRSLILRGINLPDTLKDEVIAFIQESHVAS
;
A
#
# COMPACT_ATOMS: atom_id res chain seq x y z
N THR A 1 -22.37 -63.49 -19.50
CA THR A 1 -22.39 -62.15 -20.13
C THR A 1 -22.56 -60.98 -19.14
N ASN A 2 -22.38 -61.21 -17.80
CA ASN A 2 -22.65 -60.16 -16.80
C ASN A 2 -21.40 -59.58 -16.09
N SER A 3 -20.21 -59.99 -16.55
CA SER A 3 -18.96 -59.60 -15.86
C SER A 3 -18.38 -58.24 -16.28
N LYS A 4 -18.77 -57.71 -17.44
CA LYS A 4 -18.27 -56.41 -17.91
C LYS A 4 -19.06 -55.21 -17.38
N THR A 5 -20.30 -55.37 -16.94
CA THR A 5 -21.15 -54.30 -16.46
C THR A 5 -20.86 -53.94 -14.99
N GLN A 6 -20.25 -54.83 -14.23
CA GLN A 6 -19.94 -54.59 -12.79
C GLN A 6 -18.65 -53.75 -12.63
N SER A 7 -17.72 -53.80 -13.59
CA SER A 7 -16.47 -53.02 -13.49
C SER A 7 -16.63 -51.56 -13.97
N VAL A 8 -17.65 -51.27 -14.79
CA VAL A 8 -17.88 -49.94 -15.34
C VAL A 8 -18.57 -48.99 -14.32
N ARG A 9 -19.37 -49.56 -13.42
CA ARG A 9 -20.09 -48.78 -12.40
C ARG A 9 -19.18 -48.04 -11.43
N PRO A 10 -18.15 -48.65 -10.81
CA PRO A 10 -17.26 -47.92 -9.92
C PRO A 10 -16.45 -46.84 -10.65
N MET A 11 -16.01 -47.08 -11.90
CA MET A 11 -15.34 -46.09 -12.70
C MET A 11 -16.24 -44.91 -13.04
N LEU A 12 -17.51 -45.16 -13.35
CA LEU A 12 -18.50 -44.12 -13.63
C LEU A 12 -18.71 -43.22 -12.38
N TYR A 13 -18.81 -43.81 -11.18
CA TYR A 13 -18.94 -43.04 -9.94
C TYR A 13 -17.71 -42.19 -9.63
N LEU A 14 -16.49 -42.66 -9.93
CA LEU A 14 -15.27 -41.88 -9.78
C LEU A 14 -15.24 -40.67 -10.72
N ILE A 15 -15.64 -40.84 -11.96
CA ILE A 15 -15.68 -39.78 -12.95
C ILE A 15 -16.74 -38.74 -12.55
N ILE A 16 -17.94 -39.18 -12.15
CA ILE A 16 -18.99 -38.27 -11.69
C ILE A 16 -18.55 -37.50 -10.44
N SER A 17 -17.90 -38.16 -9.47
CA SER A 17 -17.38 -37.53 -8.26
C SER A 17 -16.36 -36.43 -8.57
N LEU A 18 -15.42 -36.66 -9.49
CA LEU A 18 -14.43 -35.69 -9.92
C LEU A 18 -15.07 -34.48 -10.63
N VAL A 19 -16.05 -34.73 -11.49
CA VAL A 19 -16.78 -33.66 -12.19
C VAL A 19 -17.57 -32.79 -11.18
N VAL A 20 -18.27 -33.41 -10.23
CA VAL A 20 -19.02 -32.70 -9.19
C VAL A 20 -18.07 -31.86 -8.33
N LEU A 21 -16.94 -32.41 -7.91
CA LEU A 21 -15.95 -31.68 -7.12
C LEU A 21 -15.38 -30.47 -7.89
N GLY A 22 -15.12 -30.65 -9.19
CA GLY A 22 -14.66 -29.58 -10.07
C GLY A 22 -15.67 -28.44 -10.20
N ILE A 23 -16.96 -28.80 -10.36
CA ILE A 23 -18.04 -27.79 -10.45
C ILE A 23 -18.20 -27.05 -9.12
N ILE A 24 -18.15 -27.74 -7.98
CA ILE A 24 -18.24 -27.10 -6.66
C ILE A 24 -17.06 -26.14 -6.46
N SER A 25 -15.84 -26.56 -6.81
CA SER A 25 -14.65 -25.69 -6.70
C SER A 25 -14.75 -24.45 -7.57
N ALA A 26 -15.26 -24.60 -8.80
CA ALA A 26 -15.47 -23.50 -9.73
C ALA A 26 -16.54 -22.51 -9.20
N LEU A 27 -17.66 -23.04 -8.66
CA LEU A 27 -18.71 -22.21 -8.07
C LEU A 27 -18.23 -21.46 -6.83
N LEU A 28 -17.47 -22.11 -5.96
CA LEU A 28 -16.87 -21.45 -4.79
C LEU A 28 -15.86 -20.39 -5.21
N GLY A 29 -15.06 -20.63 -6.24
CA GLY A 29 -14.14 -19.65 -6.81
C GLY A 29 -14.86 -18.41 -7.34
N ILE A 30 -15.95 -18.61 -8.08
CA ILE A 30 -16.76 -17.51 -8.62
C ILE A 30 -17.49 -16.75 -7.49
N LEU A 31 -18.04 -17.44 -6.50
CA LEU A 31 -18.69 -16.80 -5.35
C LEU A 31 -17.67 -16.05 -4.47
N SER A 32 -16.49 -16.61 -4.24
CA SER A 32 -15.42 -15.96 -3.51
C SER A 32 -14.89 -14.72 -4.23
N HIS A 33 -14.84 -14.77 -5.57
CA HIS A 33 -14.44 -13.62 -6.37
C HIS A 33 -15.51 -12.52 -6.41
N ARG A 34 -16.79 -12.88 -6.23
CA ARG A 34 -17.90 -11.91 -6.15
C ARG A 34 -18.07 -11.26 -4.77
N ASN A 35 -17.52 -11.86 -3.71
CA ASN A 35 -17.58 -11.35 -2.34
C ASN A 35 -16.26 -10.72 -1.87
N GLY A 36 -15.23 -10.65 -2.71
CA GLY A 36 -14.12 -9.75 -2.48
C GLY A 36 -14.65 -8.32 -2.59
N PRO A 37 -14.26 -7.38 -1.70
CA PRO A 37 -14.50 -5.99 -1.96
C PRO A 37 -13.67 -5.61 -3.18
N GLU A 38 -14.24 -5.69 -4.37
CA GLU A 38 -13.81 -4.88 -5.49
C GLU A 38 -14.14 -3.44 -5.08
N SER A 39 -13.21 -2.85 -4.35
CA SER A 39 -13.10 -1.41 -4.35
C SER A 39 -12.92 -1.03 -5.82
N PRO A 40 -13.78 -0.18 -6.40
CA PRO A 40 -13.51 0.34 -7.71
C PRO A 40 -12.10 0.89 -7.69
N ILE A 41 -11.30 0.54 -8.69
CA ILE A 41 -10.03 1.20 -8.97
C ILE A 41 -10.41 2.67 -9.06
N GLN A 42 -10.22 3.42 -7.98
CA GLN A 42 -10.21 4.86 -8.03
C GLN A 42 -8.92 5.22 -8.75
N GLU A 43 -9.05 5.39 -10.06
CA GLU A 43 -8.04 6.12 -10.81
C GLU A 43 -7.89 7.47 -10.12
N GLY A 44 -6.75 7.69 -9.48
CA GLY A 44 -6.39 8.96 -8.90
C GLY A 44 -6.14 9.02 -7.40
N VAL A 45 -5.82 7.91 -6.71
CA VAL A 45 -5.13 8.04 -5.43
C VAL A 45 -3.68 8.43 -5.73
N SER A 46 -3.48 9.73 -5.87
CA SER A 46 -2.14 10.30 -5.91
C SER A 46 -1.43 9.93 -4.61
N CYS A 47 -0.20 9.41 -4.71
CA CYS A 47 0.66 9.11 -3.55
C CYS A 47 0.97 10.36 -2.70
N ASN A 48 0.52 11.53 -3.11
CA ASN A 48 0.71 12.80 -2.42
C ASN A 48 -0.06 12.91 -1.08
N THR A 49 -1.01 12.01 -0.79
CA THR A 49 -1.81 12.02 0.46
C THR A 49 -1.54 10.82 1.36
N CYS A 50 -0.49 10.05 1.08
CA CYS A 50 -0.16 8.86 1.88
C CYS A 50 0.55 9.28 3.17
N ASN A 51 -0.10 9.10 4.31
CA ASN A 51 0.44 9.38 5.65
C ASN A 51 1.10 8.16 6.32
N GLY A 52 1.29 7.05 5.59
CA GLY A 52 1.93 5.85 6.11
C GLY A 52 1.07 4.95 7.01
N ASP A 53 -0.18 5.33 7.31
CA ASP A 53 -1.05 4.55 8.21
C ASP A 53 -1.75 3.36 7.54
N ASN A 54 -1.57 3.19 6.23
CA ASN A 54 -2.23 2.14 5.46
C ASN A 54 -1.22 1.32 4.66
N ALA A 55 -0.98 0.08 5.06
CA ALA A 55 -0.03 -0.84 4.42
C ALA A 55 -0.27 -1.06 2.91
N LYS A 56 -1.50 -0.93 2.43
CA LYS A 56 -1.83 -1.03 1.01
C LYS A 56 -1.40 0.22 0.24
N CYS A 57 -1.59 1.39 0.83
CA CYS A 57 -1.12 2.66 0.27
C CYS A 57 0.41 2.69 0.20
N GLU A 58 1.09 2.17 1.22
CA GLU A 58 2.55 2.07 1.28
C GLU A 58 3.10 1.18 0.16
N GLN A 59 2.48 0.04 -0.12
CA GLN A 59 2.89 -0.85 -1.23
C GLN A 59 2.71 -0.21 -2.61
N GLU A 60 1.61 0.50 -2.84
CA GLU A 60 1.36 1.20 -4.10
C GLU A 60 2.34 2.36 -4.28
N CYS A 61 2.65 3.10 -3.23
CA CYS A 61 3.67 4.14 -3.26
C CYS A 61 5.07 3.59 -3.52
N LEU A 62 5.44 2.45 -2.93
CA LEU A 62 6.72 1.78 -3.18
C LEU A 62 6.85 1.31 -4.64
N MET A 63 5.76 0.82 -5.24
CA MET A 63 5.76 0.40 -6.65
C MET A 63 5.88 1.61 -7.59
N GLU A 64 5.20 2.71 -7.34
CA GLU A 64 5.34 3.95 -8.10
C GLU A 64 6.73 4.56 -7.94
N ALA A 65 7.32 4.43 -6.77
CA ALA A 65 8.65 4.90 -6.42
C ALA A 65 9.78 4.17 -7.14
N SER A 66 9.61 2.86 -7.39
CA SER A 66 10.62 2.09 -8.12
C SER A 66 10.81 2.57 -9.57
N VAL A 67 9.89 3.39 -10.07
CA VAL A 67 9.87 3.95 -11.42
C VAL A 67 10.32 5.42 -11.46
N LYS A 68 10.34 6.13 -10.32
CA LYS A 68 10.66 7.55 -10.24
C LYS A 68 11.92 7.77 -9.38
N GLU A 69 12.84 8.57 -9.86
CA GLU A 69 14.05 8.97 -9.11
C GLU A 69 13.66 9.61 -7.77
N ILE A 70 14.41 9.27 -6.71
CA ILE A 70 14.22 9.87 -5.38
C ILE A 70 14.70 11.32 -5.47
N GLU A 71 13.83 12.25 -5.10
CA GLU A 71 14.11 13.66 -5.03
C GLU A 71 14.56 14.03 -3.61
N TYR A 72 15.63 14.80 -3.47
CA TYR A 72 16.15 15.32 -2.21
C TYR A 72 15.80 16.80 -2.07
N PHE A 73 15.51 17.26 -0.87
CA PHE A 73 15.03 18.60 -0.55
C PHE A 73 15.97 19.32 0.43
N ASP A 74 17.28 19.25 0.19
CA ASP A 74 18.34 19.74 1.09
C ASP A 74 18.22 19.15 2.51
N ASP A 75 17.92 17.85 2.58
CA ASP A 75 17.59 17.12 3.81
C ASP A 75 18.33 15.79 3.94
N GLU A 76 19.52 15.68 3.31
CA GLU A 76 20.34 14.46 3.30
C GLU A 76 20.77 14.03 4.72
N GLU A 77 20.86 14.95 5.66
CA GLU A 77 21.16 14.67 7.05
C GLU A 77 20.09 13.79 7.72
N LEU A 78 18.86 13.82 7.25
CA LEU A 78 17.78 12.98 7.74
C LEU A 78 17.96 11.49 7.38
N ASP A 79 18.80 11.16 6.43
CA ASP A 79 19.10 9.78 6.02
C ASP A 79 19.63 8.91 7.15
N ARG A 80 20.23 9.51 8.19
CA ARG A 80 20.68 8.80 9.40
C ARG A 80 19.51 8.18 10.20
N PHE A 81 18.30 8.65 9.98
CA PHE A 81 17.08 8.17 10.65
C PHE A 81 16.39 7.02 9.91
N ARG A 82 16.95 6.53 8.82
CA ARG A 82 16.39 5.43 8.05
C ARG A 82 16.10 4.21 8.92
N GLY A 83 14.86 3.69 8.83
CA GLY A 83 14.40 2.53 9.58
C GLY A 83 14.06 2.79 11.04
N ARG A 84 14.07 4.06 11.50
CA ARG A 84 13.65 4.43 12.85
C ARG A 84 12.12 4.52 12.92
N GLU A 85 11.54 4.08 14.04
CA GLU A 85 10.10 4.17 14.28
C GLU A 85 9.67 5.61 14.59
N SER A 86 8.45 5.99 14.19
CA SER A 86 7.92 7.37 14.30
C SER A 86 7.85 7.90 15.73
N HIS A 87 7.77 7.02 16.73
CA HIS A 87 7.67 7.38 18.14
C HIS A 87 9.03 7.43 18.87
N ASP A 88 10.12 7.05 18.21
CA ASP A 88 11.46 6.92 18.81
C ASP A 88 12.34 8.17 18.65
N TYR A 89 11.76 9.27 18.17
CA TYR A 89 12.49 10.52 17.98
C TYR A 89 12.56 11.35 19.25
N THR A 90 13.76 11.88 19.53
CA THR A 90 13.96 12.87 20.59
C THR A 90 13.42 14.24 20.15
N PRO A 91 13.12 15.16 21.11
CA PRO A 91 12.67 16.51 20.76
C PRO A 91 13.63 17.28 19.84
N GLN A 92 14.94 17.06 20.00
CA GLN A 92 15.97 17.69 19.16
C GLN A 92 15.95 17.14 17.72
N GLU A 93 15.72 15.85 17.57
CA GLU A 93 15.60 15.21 16.24
C GLU A 93 14.30 15.63 15.54
N VAL A 94 13.20 15.82 16.30
CA VAL A 94 11.96 16.36 15.77
C VAL A 94 12.17 17.79 15.25
N GLU A 95 12.96 18.59 15.96
CA GLU A 95 13.28 19.97 15.53
C GLU A 95 14.00 19.99 14.18
N GLU A 96 14.88 19.03 13.89
CA GLU A 96 15.55 18.92 12.59
C GLU A 96 14.55 18.69 11.44
N PHE A 97 13.56 17.82 11.63
CA PHE A 97 12.48 17.67 10.66
C PHE A 97 11.62 18.93 10.52
N SER A 98 11.39 19.63 11.63
CA SER A 98 10.63 20.89 11.65
C SER A 98 11.36 21.99 10.88
N GLU A 99 12.69 22.11 11.04
CA GLU A 99 13.49 23.08 10.30
C GLU A 99 13.35 22.87 8.79
N VAL A 100 13.46 21.63 8.30
CA VAL A 100 13.25 21.31 6.89
C VAL A 100 11.83 21.66 6.46
N LEU A 101 10.81 21.22 7.22
CA LEU A 101 9.40 21.45 6.91
C LEU A 101 9.06 22.93 6.77
N TYR A 102 9.55 23.78 7.69
CA TYR A 102 9.23 25.21 7.69
C TYR A 102 10.05 26.05 6.71
N THR A 103 11.13 25.50 6.15
CA THR A 103 11.93 26.19 5.14
C THR A 103 11.44 25.94 3.71
N MET A 104 10.68 24.87 3.49
CA MET A 104 10.18 24.54 2.16
C MET A 104 8.84 25.22 1.82
N HIS A 105 8.53 25.29 0.54
CA HIS A 105 7.23 25.79 0.09
C HIS A 105 6.12 24.76 0.38
N PRO A 106 4.90 25.17 0.76
CA PRO A 106 3.79 24.27 1.04
C PRO A 106 3.49 23.27 -0.09
N GLU A 107 3.74 23.66 -1.34
CA GLU A 107 3.55 22.83 -2.54
C GLU A 107 4.55 21.67 -2.61
N GLU A 108 5.71 21.78 -1.96
CA GLU A 108 6.79 20.79 -1.95
C GLU A 108 6.61 19.76 -0.84
N VAL A 109 5.83 20.07 0.20
CA VAL A 109 5.67 19.22 1.42
C VAL A 109 5.19 17.82 1.06
N ALA A 110 4.26 17.69 0.12
CA ALA A 110 3.76 16.39 -0.34
C ALA A 110 4.86 15.55 -1.01
N ALA A 111 5.69 16.17 -1.86
CA ALA A 111 6.79 15.51 -2.55
C ALA A 111 7.92 15.15 -1.56
N TRP A 112 8.21 16.02 -0.61
CA TRP A 112 9.16 15.77 0.47
C TRP A 112 8.73 14.59 1.35
N ASN A 113 7.49 14.58 1.85
CA ASN A 113 6.97 13.47 2.65
C ASN A 113 7.07 12.14 1.90
N ARG A 114 6.75 12.15 0.61
CA ARG A 114 6.94 10.99 -0.26
C ARG A 114 8.42 10.58 -0.35
N SER A 115 9.34 11.51 -0.52
CA SER A 115 10.78 11.26 -0.56
C SER A 115 11.26 10.57 0.72
N LEU A 116 10.82 11.03 1.91
CA LEU A 116 11.13 10.39 3.20
C LEU A 116 10.68 8.92 3.21
N ILE A 117 9.44 8.64 2.82
CA ILE A 117 8.90 7.28 2.74
C ILE A 117 9.75 6.40 1.82
N LEU A 118 10.14 6.90 0.66
CA LEU A 118 10.97 6.17 -0.31
C LEU A 118 12.36 5.84 0.19
N ARG A 119 12.93 6.73 1.00
CA ARG A 119 14.22 6.54 1.66
C ARG A 119 14.11 5.65 2.91
N GLY A 120 12.89 5.26 3.31
CA GLY A 120 12.65 4.46 4.51
C GLY A 120 12.79 5.25 5.80
N ILE A 121 12.50 6.56 5.75
CA ILE A 121 12.53 7.47 6.89
C ILE A 121 11.09 7.71 7.34
N ASN A 122 10.75 7.31 8.55
CA ASN A 122 9.43 7.57 9.12
C ASN A 122 9.38 8.97 9.72
N LEU A 123 8.35 9.73 9.38
CA LEU A 123 8.11 11.04 9.97
C LEU A 123 7.80 10.90 11.48
N PRO A 124 8.34 11.78 12.36
CA PRO A 124 7.98 11.81 13.76
C PRO A 124 6.46 11.97 13.97
N ASP A 125 5.87 11.22 14.92
CA ASP A 125 4.42 11.24 15.17
C ASP A 125 3.90 12.65 15.46
N THR A 126 4.68 13.48 16.12
CA THR A 126 4.33 14.85 16.48
C THR A 126 4.17 15.80 15.29
N LEU A 127 4.79 15.48 14.14
CA LEU A 127 4.74 16.32 12.93
C LEU A 127 3.75 15.81 11.89
N LYS A 128 3.19 14.62 12.05
CA LYS A 128 2.29 14.02 11.06
C LYS A 128 1.06 14.88 10.78
N ASP A 129 0.40 15.36 11.81
CA ASP A 129 -0.81 16.18 11.66
C ASP A 129 -0.50 17.52 10.96
N GLU A 130 0.66 18.09 11.24
CA GLU A 130 1.11 19.33 10.64
C GLU A 130 1.45 19.18 9.16
N VAL A 131 2.18 18.13 8.80
CA VAL A 131 2.46 17.80 7.40
C VAL A 131 1.17 17.56 6.61
N ILE A 132 0.19 16.88 7.20
CA ILE A 132 -1.12 16.69 6.58
C ILE A 132 -1.82 18.03 6.37
N ALA A 133 -1.76 18.94 7.34
CA ALA A 133 -2.36 20.28 7.23
C ALA A 133 -1.74 21.08 6.07
N PHE A 134 -0.41 21.10 5.95
CA PHE A 134 0.29 21.75 4.82
C PHE A 134 -0.11 21.17 3.47
N ILE A 135 -0.20 19.86 3.36
CA ILE A 135 -0.61 19.18 2.11
C ILE A 135 -2.06 19.56 1.75
N GLN A 136 -2.97 19.63 2.73
CA GLN A 136 -4.35 20.00 2.48
C GLN A 136 -4.49 21.47 2.06
N GLU A 137 -3.72 22.37 2.68
CA GLU A 137 -3.73 23.79 2.34
C GLU A 137 -3.24 24.04 0.92
N SER A 138 -2.18 23.35 0.48
CA SER A 138 -1.67 23.44 -0.89
C SER A 138 -2.69 23.00 -1.94
N HIS A 139 -3.52 22.00 -1.62
CA HIS A 139 -4.59 21.53 -2.51
C HIS A 139 -5.78 22.49 -2.62
N VAL A 140 -6.03 23.31 -1.62
CA VAL A 140 -7.14 24.30 -1.62
C VAL A 140 -6.73 25.58 -2.38
N ALA A 141 -5.43 25.87 -2.44
CA ALA A 141 -4.89 27.05 -3.09
C ALA A 141 -4.68 26.91 -4.61
N SER A 142 -4.81 25.69 -5.15
CA SER A 142 -4.70 25.36 -6.59
C SER A 142 -6.05 25.34 -7.26
#